data_2d11ed0d60ca8743616f3cade80ec543
#
_entry.id   2d11ed0d60ca8743616f3cade80ec543
#
_cell.length_a   1.000
_cell.length_b   1.000
_cell.length_c   1.000
_cell.angle_alpha   90.00
_cell.angle_beta   90.00
_cell.angle_gamma   90.00
#
_symmetry.space_group_name_H-M   'P 1'
#
loop_
_entity.id
_entity.type
_entity.pdbx_description
1 polymer ?
#
loop_
_entity_poly.entity_id
_entity_poly.type
_entity_poly.pdbx_seq_one_letter_code
_entity_poly.pdbx_strand_id
1 'polypeptide(L)'
;MTTYDVDLDELRNAVQHLAACQRDLLSLAGEIEQAHEQLRVSWSGRSDRAEASSYAAWRTGCVEMVTALAALRGIAEAADAHYAEAVATNVALWAAVRS
;
A
#
# COMPACT_ATOMS: atom_id res chain seq x y z
N MET A 1 -27.21 -0.36 -13.21
CA MET A 1 -26.06 -0.60 -12.35
C MET A 1 -26.50 -0.85 -10.91
N THR A 2 -26.01 -1.87 -10.28
CA THR A 2 -26.34 -2.19 -8.89
C THR A 2 -25.39 -1.48 -7.93
N THR A 3 -25.80 -1.36 -6.66
CA THR A 3 -24.95 -0.81 -5.61
C THR A 3 -23.65 -1.62 -5.47
N TYR A 4 -23.72 -2.93 -5.68
CA TYR A 4 -22.56 -3.81 -5.59
C TYR A 4 -21.50 -3.51 -6.66
N ASP A 5 -21.95 -3.16 -7.88
CA ASP A 5 -21.03 -2.80 -8.96
C ASP A 5 -20.27 -1.52 -8.63
N VAL A 6 -20.97 -0.54 -8.05
CA VAL A 6 -20.35 0.72 -7.60
C VAL A 6 -19.33 0.46 -6.50
N ASP A 7 -19.69 -0.39 -5.52
CA ASP A 7 -18.79 -0.73 -4.43
C ASP A 7 -17.53 -1.44 -4.93
N LEU A 8 -17.65 -2.30 -5.93
CA LEU A 8 -16.51 -3.00 -6.52
C LEU A 8 -15.57 -2.04 -7.24
N ASP A 9 -16.12 -1.09 -8.00
CA ASP A 9 -15.32 -0.06 -8.68
C ASP A 9 -14.59 0.82 -7.68
N GLU A 10 -15.25 1.21 -6.61
CA GLU A 10 -14.63 1.98 -5.52
C GLU A 10 -13.49 1.19 -4.88
N LEU A 11 -13.68 -0.12 -4.65
CA LEU A 11 -12.67 -0.99 -4.07
C LEU A 11 -11.45 -1.08 -4.97
N ARG A 12 -11.65 -1.25 -6.28
CA ARG A 12 -10.56 -1.30 -7.25
C ARG A 12 -9.79 0.01 -7.33
N ASN A 13 -10.51 1.13 -7.27
CA ASN A 13 -9.89 2.45 -7.21
C ASN A 13 -9.05 2.61 -5.94
N ALA A 14 -9.56 2.13 -4.80
CA ALA A 14 -8.83 2.17 -3.53
C ALA A 14 -7.53 1.37 -3.63
N VAL A 15 -7.56 0.17 -4.22
CA VAL A 15 -6.38 -0.66 -4.43
C VAL A 15 -5.33 0.09 -5.26
N GLN A 16 -5.76 0.75 -6.33
CA GLN A 16 -4.86 1.53 -7.19
C GLN A 16 -4.24 2.70 -6.45
N HIS A 17 -5.02 3.39 -5.63
CA HIS A 17 -4.52 4.50 -4.81
C HIS A 17 -3.52 4.02 -3.77
N LEU A 18 -3.78 2.89 -3.12
CA LEU A 18 -2.84 2.32 -2.15
C LEU A 18 -1.53 1.91 -2.82
N ALA A 19 -1.59 1.34 -4.01
CA ALA A 19 -0.39 0.98 -4.77
C ALA A 19 0.42 2.21 -5.15
N ALA A 20 -0.25 3.30 -5.56
CA ALA A 20 0.41 4.56 -5.89
C ALA A 20 1.06 5.18 -4.67
N CYS A 21 0.36 5.21 -3.53
CA CYS A 21 0.90 5.70 -2.26
C CYS A 21 2.14 4.92 -1.84
N GLN A 22 2.11 3.60 -1.99
CA GLN A 22 3.24 2.74 -1.66
C GLN A 22 4.46 3.08 -2.52
N ARG A 23 4.27 3.24 -3.83
CA ARG A 23 5.34 3.62 -4.76
C ARG A 23 5.93 4.98 -4.42
N ASP A 24 5.06 5.95 -4.16
CA ASP A 24 5.48 7.31 -3.85
C ASP A 24 6.26 7.35 -2.54
N LEU A 25 5.82 6.61 -1.55
CA LEU A 25 6.50 6.53 -0.26
C LEU A 25 7.88 5.88 -0.40
N LEU A 26 7.99 4.81 -1.17
CA LEU A 26 9.26 4.14 -1.43
C LEU A 26 10.23 5.06 -2.17
N SER A 27 9.74 5.80 -3.18
CA SER A 27 10.53 6.76 -3.92
C SER A 27 11.06 7.88 -3.02
N LEU A 28 10.19 8.45 -2.19
CA LEU A 28 10.55 9.50 -1.25
C LEU A 28 11.57 8.99 -0.23
N ALA A 29 11.36 7.80 0.29
CA ALA A 29 12.29 7.18 1.23
C ALA A 29 13.69 7.03 0.63
N GLY A 30 13.76 6.62 -0.64
CA GLY A 30 15.03 6.51 -1.36
C GLY A 30 15.72 7.86 -1.54
N GLU A 31 14.96 8.90 -1.87
CA GLU A 31 15.50 10.26 -2.01
C GLU A 31 16.06 10.77 -0.68
N ILE A 32 15.35 10.55 0.41
CA ILE A 32 15.79 10.99 1.73
C ILE A 32 17.01 10.21 2.17
N GLU A 33 17.08 8.92 1.86
CA GLU A 33 18.23 8.09 2.16
C GLU A 33 19.48 8.61 1.44
N GLN A 34 19.37 8.99 0.17
CA GLN A 34 20.46 9.59 -0.58
C GLN A 34 20.90 10.93 0.01
N ALA A 35 19.94 11.78 0.35
CA ALA A 35 20.23 13.08 0.96
C ALA A 35 20.94 12.91 2.31
N HIS A 36 20.50 11.93 3.11
CA HIS A 36 21.09 11.60 4.39
C HIS A 36 22.56 11.19 4.21
N GLU A 37 22.85 10.32 3.25
CA GLU A 37 24.21 9.87 2.98
C GLU A 37 25.11 11.01 2.54
N GLN A 38 24.61 11.91 1.71
CA GLN A 38 25.39 13.08 1.26
C GLN A 38 25.71 14.04 2.40
N LEU A 39 24.76 14.25 3.32
CA LEU A 39 24.95 15.14 4.45
C LEU A 39 25.84 14.55 5.52
N ARG A 40 25.83 13.25 5.66
CA ARG A 40 26.55 12.52 6.70
C ARG A 40 28.05 12.83 6.69
N VAL A 41 28.61 13.06 5.52
CA VAL A 41 30.04 13.34 5.34
C VAL A 41 30.46 14.62 6.06
N SER A 42 29.54 15.58 6.19
CA SER A 42 29.83 16.90 6.78
C SER A 42 29.48 17.02 8.26
N TRP A 43 28.90 15.98 8.87
CA TRP A 43 28.48 16.07 10.27
C TRP A 43 29.63 15.75 11.23
N SER A 44 29.71 16.52 12.34
CA SER A 44 30.64 16.23 13.42
C SER A 44 30.14 15.02 14.24
N GLY A 45 31.05 14.37 14.99
CA GLY A 45 30.75 13.11 15.68
C GLY A 45 29.50 13.11 16.53
N ARG A 46 29.25 14.19 17.30
CA ARG A 46 28.09 14.27 18.18
C ARG A 46 26.79 14.46 17.41
N SER A 47 26.80 15.36 16.45
CA SER A 47 25.66 15.60 15.55
C SER A 47 25.36 14.38 14.71
N ASP A 48 26.41 13.66 14.30
CA ASP A 48 26.28 12.45 13.51
C ASP A 48 25.53 11.36 14.26
N ARG A 49 25.83 11.16 15.55
CA ARG A 49 25.13 10.15 16.36
C ARG A 49 23.65 10.47 16.56
N ALA A 50 23.36 11.74 16.88
CA ALA A 50 21.97 12.17 17.07
C ALA A 50 21.18 12.02 15.78
N GLU A 51 21.78 12.42 14.66
CA GLU A 51 21.16 12.34 13.35
C GLU A 51 20.97 10.89 12.91
N ALA A 52 21.96 10.02 13.17
CA ALA A 52 21.86 8.60 12.84
C ALA A 52 20.70 7.94 13.61
N SER A 53 20.52 8.29 14.89
CA SER A 53 19.43 7.79 15.70
C SER A 53 18.07 8.25 15.18
N SER A 54 17.95 9.54 14.84
CA SER A 54 16.71 10.10 14.27
C SER A 54 16.39 9.50 12.92
N TYR A 55 17.39 9.31 12.09
CA TYR A 55 17.23 8.69 10.78
C TYR A 55 16.79 7.24 10.89
N ALA A 56 17.37 6.47 11.81
CA ALA A 56 17.01 5.08 12.01
C ALA A 56 15.55 4.95 12.46
N ALA A 57 15.09 5.83 13.36
CA ALA A 57 13.70 5.86 13.81
C ALA A 57 12.76 6.19 12.67
N TRP A 58 13.11 7.19 11.85
CA TRP A 58 12.32 7.57 10.68
C TRP A 58 12.22 6.43 9.66
N ARG A 59 13.35 5.78 9.38
CA ARG A 59 13.40 4.65 8.45
C ARG A 59 12.52 3.50 8.92
N THR A 60 12.56 3.19 10.20
CA THR A 60 11.69 2.16 10.80
C THR A 60 10.22 2.51 10.60
N GLY A 61 9.85 3.78 10.82
CA GLY A 61 8.49 4.26 10.59
C GLY A 61 8.06 4.11 9.14
N CYS A 62 8.94 4.42 8.19
CA CYS A 62 8.67 4.25 6.77
C CYS A 62 8.44 2.79 6.40
N VAL A 63 9.27 1.87 6.91
CA VAL A 63 9.12 0.43 6.67
C VAL A 63 7.78 -0.05 7.21
N GLU A 64 7.41 0.39 8.41
CA GLU A 64 6.11 0.04 9.01
C GLU A 64 4.95 0.55 8.17
N MET A 65 5.03 1.77 7.65
CA MET A 65 3.99 2.34 6.77
C MET A 65 3.85 1.58 5.47
N VAL A 66 4.97 1.25 4.83
CA VAL A 66 4.97 0.48 3.58
C VAL A 66 4.36 -0.90 3.82
N THR A 67 4.71 -1.54 4.94
CA THR A 67 4.16 -2.84 5.32
C THR A 67 2.65 -2.76 5.55
N ALA A 68 2.20 -1.71 6.24
CA ALA A 68 0.77 -1.50 6.49
C ALA A 68 -0.01 -1.26 5.20
N LEU A 69 0.54 -0.46 4.28
CA LEU A 69 -0.07 -0.21 2.98
C LEU A 69 -0.16 -1.49 2.15
N ALA A 70 0.89 -2.31 2.16
CA ALA A 70 0.88 -3.59 1.47
C ALA A 70 -0.18 -4.53 2.04
N ALA A 71 -0.33 -4.56 3.37
CA ALA A 71 -1.35 -5.37 4.03
C ALA A 71 -2.76 -4.90 3.67
N LEU A 72 -3.02 -3.60 3.69
CA LEU A 72 -4.32 -3.04 3.30
C LEU A 72 -4.65 -3.36 1.84
N ARG A 73 -3.67 -3.22 0.97
CA ARG A 73 -3.83 -3.55 -0.44
C ARG A 73 -4.16 -5.03 -0.62
N GLY A 74 -3.48 -5.92 0.11
CA GLY A 74 -3.76 -7.36 0.08
C GLY A 74 -5.17 -7.69 0.52
N ILE A 75 -5.66 -7.04 1.58
CA ILE A 75 -7.03 -7.21 2.07
C ILE A 75 -8.03 -6.75 1.00
N ALA A 76 -7.80 -5.61 0.38
CA ALA A 76 -8.69 -5.07 -0.65
C ALA A 76 -8.71 -5.95 -1.90
N GLU A 77 -7.55 -6.47 -2.33
CA GLU A 77 -7.46 -7.38 -3.46
C GLU A 77 -8.18 -8.70 -3.16
N ALA A 78 -8.06 -9.22 -1.94
CA ALA A 78 -8.77 -10.44 -1.53
C ALA A 78 -10.28 -10.21 -1.52
N ALA A 79 -10.74 -9.06 -1.04
CA ALA A 79 -12.17 -8.72 -1.05
C ALA A 79 -12.72 -8.63 -2.48
N ASP A 80 -11.95 -8.03 -3.41
CA ASP A 80 -12.33 -7.97 -4.82
C ASP A 80 -12.45 -9.37 -5.42
N ALA A 81 -11.48 -10.24 -5.15
CA ALA A 81 -11.50 -11.62 -5.65
C ALA A 81 -12.68 -12.40 -5.11
N HIS A 82 -12.97 -12.28 -3.81
CA HIS A 82 -14.12 -12.94 -3.18
C HIS A 82 -15.45 -12.44 -3.76
N TYR A 83 -15.54 -11.14 -4.00
CA TYR A 83 -16.74 -10.57 -4.60
C TYR A 83 -16.96 -11.11 -6.01
N ALA A 84 -15.93 -11.13 -6.83
CA ALA A 84 -16.00 -11.64 -8.19
C ALA A 84 -16.41 -13.11 -8.22
N GLU A 85 -15.87 -13.93 -7.30
CA GLU A 85 -16.21 -15.32 -7.17
C GLU A 85 -17.68 -15.51 -6.77
N ALA A 86 -18.17 -14.69 -5.82
CA ALA A 86 -19.56 -14.74 -5.39
C ALA A 86 -20.52 -14.39 -6.52
N VAL A 87 -20.19 -13.38 -7.32
CA VAL A 87 -20.99 -12.99 -8.49
C VAL A 87 -21.04 -14.13 -9.49
N ALA A 88 -19.90 -14.73 -9.81
CA ALA A 88 -19.84 -15.85 -10.74
C ALA A 88 -20.67 -17.04 -10.27
N THR A 89 -20.61 -17.36 -8.97
CA THR A 89 -21.40 -18.43 -8.38
C THR A 89 -22.89 -18.15 -8.48
N ASN A 90 -23.32 -16.91 -8.20
CA ASN A 90 -24.72 -16.52 -8.29
C ASN A 90 -25.24 -16.61 -9.72
N VAL A 91 -24.45 -16.18 -10.68
CA VAL A 91 -24.82 -16.27 -12.10
C VAL A 91 -25.00 -17.75 -12.51
N ALA A 92 -24.11 -18.62 -12.09
CA ALA A 92 -24.19 -20.06 -12.37
C ALA A 92 -25.46 -20.68 -11.75
N LEU A 93 -25.77 -20.32 -10.50
CA LEU A 93 -26.98 -20.80 -9.82
C LEU A 93 -28.24 -20.35 -10.53
N TRP A 94 -28.32 -19.09 -10.97
CA TRP A 94 -29.47 -18.60 -11.71
C TRP A 94 -29.64 -19.32 -13.04
N ALA A 95 -28.56 -19.57 -13.74
CA ALA A 95 -28.59 -20.31 -14.99
C ALA A 95 -29.11 -21.74 -14.77
N ALA A 96 -28.69 -22.40 -13.69
CA ALA A 96 -29.16 -23.75 -13.35
C ALA A 96 -30.65 -23.76 -13.03
N VAL A 97 -31.16 -22.75 -12.34
CA VAL A 97 -32.60 -22.65 -11.99
C VAL A 97 -33.44 -22.46 -13.24
N ARG A 98 -32.94 -21.74 -14.22
CA ARG A 98 -33.68 -21.46 -15.47
C ARG A 98 -33.70 -22.64 -16.43
N SER A 99 -32.73 -23.52 -16.34
CA SER A 99 -32.69 -24.68 -17.21
C SER A 99 -33.58 -25.79 -16.67
#